data_a330ce0ba61849eb965ff5b1daefc48b
#
_entry.id   a330ce0ba61849eb965ff5b1daefc48b
#
_cell.length_a   1.000
_cell.length_b   1.000
_cell.length_c   1.000
_cell.angle_alpha   90.00
_cell.angle_beta   90.00
_cell.angle_gamma   90.00
#
_symmetry.space_group_name_H-M   'P 1'
#
loop_
_entity.id
_entity.type
_entity.pdbx_description
1 polymer ?
#
loop_
_entity_poly.entity_id
_entity_poly.type
_entity_poly.pdbx_seq_one_letter_code
_entity_poly.pdbx_strand_id
1 'polypeptide(L)'
;MVGYSFRTKPLMDYRNSPACCSRRDFLSRTGLGMGALGLVPLLNQSGLLASDSPLHARAPHFPAKAKRVIHIFPQGGPSQVDTFDPKPALEKYHNRQVDEVLKDYQKAAGEAASGMGRLSGKLQRSGFNFAKHGQSGAEISELFPKLAVMADDLCIVRSMHTKSSVHEPAQLMMSCGELVNVRPSLPSWAVYGLGTENENLPAFVALSPNGTTSSGDKHWSNAFLPAWTRGTAIATTNPDVNKLIEHLRSGSTSIREQRRQLDFLAQINNEHLGERPGDAFLEGRILSFETAFRMQVEATDAFDLTREPMHTREMYGDTEQGRQLLLARRLVERGVRFVQVWHNGWDTHDKNDEQHRDLCLAADQPLAALLRDLKERDMLKDTLILWAGEFGRTPTSDNNDVAKKKSIGRDHNAGGFTVWMAGGGAKAGLTYGSTDDFGALATEGAMDVHDLHATLLHLLGFDHEKLTYRYAGRDYRPTDVYGHVNHSILA
;
A
#
# COMPACT_ATOMS: atom_id res chain seq x y z
N MET A 1 -69.87 20.36 26.03
CA MET A 1 -69.23 20.86 27.25
C MET A 1 -68.80 19.67 28.07
N VAL A 2 -67.53 19.28 27.99
CA VAL A 2 -66.93 18.29 28.90
C VAL A 2 -65.60 18.87 29.29
N GLY A 3 -65.48 19.27 30.57
CA GLY A 3 -64.30 19.88 31.14
C GLY A 3 -63.28 18.83 31.51
N TYR A 4 -62.00 19.04 31.14
CA TYR A 4 -60.86 18.29 31.63
C TYR A 4 -60.16 19.09 32.74
N SER A 5 -60.18 18.50 33.94
CA SER A 5 -59.49 18.96 35.15
C SER A 5 -58.04 18.53 35.10
N PHE A 6 -57.10 19.48 35.09
CA PHE A 6 -55.67 19.23 35.30
C PHE A 6 -55.39 19.11 36.81
N ARG A 7 -55.00 17.93 37.29
CA ARG A 7 -54.39 17.71 38.61
C ARG A 7 -52.90 17.99 38.54
N THR A 8 -52.45 19.04 39.19
CA THR A 8 -51.05 19.33 39.49
C THR A 8 -50.53 18.36 40.53
N LYS A 9 -49.42 17.67 40.24
CA LYS A 9 -48.62 16.92 41.23
C LYS A 9 -47.67 17.88 41.95
N PRO A 10 -47.42 17.71 43.26
CA PRO A 10 -46.55 18.58 44.03
C PRO A 10 -45.08 18.33 43.72
N LEU A 11 -44.29 19.40 43.74
CA LEU A 11 -42.84 19.44 43.66
C LEU A 11 -42.21 18.64 44.81
N MET A 12 -41.32 17.70 44.47
CA MET A 12 -40.47 17.01 45.47
C MET A 12 -39.37 17.98 45.94
N ASP A 13 -39.31 18.11 47.25
CA ASP A 13 -38.33 18.90 47.99
C ASP A 13 -36.98 18.19 48.02
N TYR A 14 -35.95 18.78 47.42
CA TYR A 14 -34.59 18.29 47.38
C TYR A 14 -33.75 18.84 48.54
N ARG A 15 -34.09 18.52 49.76
CA ARG A 15 -33.21 18.76 50.93
C ARG A 15 -33.17 17.55 51.85
N ASN A 16 -31.94 16.99 51.95
CA ASN A 16 -31.48 15.95 52.88
C ASN A 16 -31.34 14.55 52.27
N SER A 17 -30.16 14.32 51.72
CA SER A 17 -29.56 12.98 51.70
C SER A 17 -28.17 13.08 52.30
N PRO A 18 -27.84 12.44 53.41
CA PRO A 18 -26.50 12.38 53.93
C PRO A 18 -25.69 11.43 53.09
N ALA A 19 -24.60 11.94 52.51
CA ALA A 19 -23.57 11.14 51.84
C ALA A 19 -22.80 10.35 52.93
N CYS A 20 -23.27 9.15 53.25
CA CYS A 20 -22.51 8.17 54.03
C CYS A 20 -22.09 7.03 53.09
N CYS A 21 -20.99 7.22 52.32
CA CYS A 21 -20.26 6.09 51.78
C CYS A 21 -19.56 5.36 52.93
N SER A 22 -20.05 4.18 53.27
CA SER A 22 -19.38 3.34 54.27
C SER A 22 -18.01 2.91 53.74
N ARG A 23 -17.02 2.68 54.64
CA ARG A 23 -15.70 2.11 54.25
C ARG A 23 -15.85 0.83 53.42
N ARG A 24 -16.91 0.08 53.63
CA ARG A 24 -17.24 -1.15 52.91
C ARG A 24 -17.65 -0.87 51.45
N ASP A 25 -18.46 0.19 51.22
CA ASP A 25 -18.87 0.61 49.88
C ASP A 25 -17.69 1.20 49.08
N PHE A 26 -16.78 1.92 49.75
CA PHE A 26 -15.55 2.39 49.16
C PHE A 26 -14.64 1.22 48.74
N LEU A 27 -14.42 0.26 49.61
CA LEU A 27 -13.58 -0.91 49.34
C LEU A 27 -14.16 -1.82 48.26
N SER A 28 -15.50 -2.01 48.25
CA SER A 28 -16.15 -2.80 47.18
C SER A 28 -16.05 -2.13 45.81
N ARG A 29 -16.21 -0.81 45.72
CA ARG A 29 -16.06 -0.05 44.47
C ARG A 29 -14.61 0.03 44.00
N THR A 30 -13.66 0.15 44.93
CA THR A 30 -12.23 0.18 44.62
C THR A 30 -11.72 -1.22 44.25
N GLY A 31 -12.17 -2.27 44.92
CA GLY A 31 -11.85 -3.66 44.62
C GLY A 31 -12.38 -4.11 43.25
N LEU A 32 -13.61 -3.69 42.89
CA LEU A 32 -14.17 -3.93 41.58
C LEU A 32 -13.42 -3.16 40.49
N GLY A 33 -12.94 -1.94 40.78
CA GLY A 33 -12.14 -1.15 39.83
C GLY A 33 -10.77 -1.75 39.53
N MET A 34 -10.05 -2.22 40.57
CA MET A 34 -8.75 -2.89 40.43
C MET A 34 -8.86 -4.28 39.78
N GLY A 35 -9.91 -5.03 40.10
CA GLY A 35 -10.23 -6.30 39.50
C GLY A 35 -10.59 -6.15 38.02
N ALA A 36 -11.30 -5.08 37.65
CA ALA A 36 -11.61 -4.75 36.27
C ALA A 36 -10.34 -4.39 35.43
N LEU A 37 -9.41 -3.63 36.02
CA LEU A 37 -8.14 -3.29 35.35
C LEU A 37 -7.26 -4.52 35.10
N GLY A 38 -7.31 -5.54 35.95
CA GLY A 38 -6.60 -6.81 35.71
C GLY A 38 -7.37 -7.77 34.77
N LEU A 39 -8.71 -7.68 34.71
CA LEU A 39 -9.55 -8.54 33.89
C LEU A 39 -9.65 -8.06 32.43
N VAL A 40 -9.57 -6.75 32.19
CA VAL A 40 -9.64 -6.14 30.84
C VAL A 40 -8.61 -6.71 29.88
N PRO A 41 -7.31 -6.84 30.21
CA PRO A 41 -6.34 -7.48 29.32
C PRO A 41 -6.62 -8.96 29.07
N LEU A 42 -7.08 -9.70 30.07
CA LEU A 42 -7.44 -11.11 29.95
C LEU A 42 -8.69 -11.34 29.11
N LEU A 43 -9.71 -10.49 29.26
CA LEU A 43 -10.93 -10.53 28.46
C LEU A 43 -10.68 -10.05 27.01
N ASN A 44 -9.75 -9.11 26.80
CA ASN A 44 -9.29 -8.72 25.47
C ASN A 44 -8.51 -9.87 24.78
N GLN A 45 -7.65 -10.58 25.50
CA GLN A 45 -6.94 -11.75 25.00
C GLN A 45 -7.87 -12.92 24.65
N SER A 46 -8.99 -13.05 25.35
CA SER A 46 -10.01 -14.09 25.10
C SER A 46 -11.07 -13.69 24.06
N GLY A 47 -11.01 -12.47 23.51
CA GLY A 47 -12.01 -11.96 22.56
C GLY A 47 -13.40 -11.67 23.19
N LEU A 48 -13.53 -11.77 24.51
CA LEU A 48 -14.79 -11.55 25.24
C LEU A 48 -15.17 -10.08 25.42
N LEU A 49 -14.22 -9.16 25.17
CA LEU A 49 -14.45 -7.72 25.04
C LEU A 49 -14.28 -7.27 23.60
N ALA A 50 -14.70 -8.09 22.63
CA ALA A 50 -14.73 -7.66 21.24
C ALA A 50 -15.56 -6.37 21.18
N SER A 51 -14.91 -5.27 20.82
CA SER A 51 -15.59 -4.03 20.49
C SER A 51 -16.54 -4.33 19.32
N ASP A 52 -17.75 -3.80 19.38
CA ASP A 52 -18.75 -3.94 18.32
C ASP A 52 -18.31 -3.29 16.97
N SER A 53 -17.18 -2.58 16.94
CA SER A 53 -16.65 -1.97 15.71
C SER A 53 -15.84 -2.99 14.89
N PRO A 54 -16.27 -3.30 13.66
CA PRO A 54 -15.51 -4.17 12.76
C PRO A 54 -14.17 -3.56 12.30
N LEU A 55 -13.93 -2.27 12.57
CA LEU A 55 -12.68 -1.57 12.30
C LEU A 55 -11.61 -1.82 13.37
N HIS A 56 -11.96 -2.33 14.55
CA HIS A 56 -11.00 -2.52 15.64
C HIS A 56 -9.78 -3.35 15.21
N ALA A 57 -8.62 -2.97 15.77
CA ALA A 57 -7.39 -3.72 15.57
C ALA A 57 -7.55 -5.17 16.02
N ARG A 58 -7.16 -6.11 15.19
CA ARG A 58 -7.20 -7.55 15.40
C ARG A 58 -5.81 -8.11 15.52
N ALA A 59 -5.68 -9.18 16.32
CA ALA A 59 -4.42 -9.90 16.40
C ALA A 59 -4.16 -10.67 15.10
N PRO A 60 -2.94 -10.60 14.55
CA PRO A 60 -2.53 -11.44 13.43
C PRO A 60 -2.41 -12.91 13.84
N HIS A 61 -2.20 -13.82 12.89
CA HIS A 61 -2.04 -15.25 13.16
C HIS A 61 -0.78 -15.56 13.97
N PHE A 62 0.26 -14.73 13.81
CA PHE A 62 1.53 -14.80 14.55
C PHE A 62 2.15 -13.39 14.66
N PRO A 63 3.18 -13.17 15.50
CA PRO A 63 3.76 -11.84 15.68
C PRO A 63 4.22 -11.21 14.37
N ALA A 64 3.60 -10.09 14.01
CA ALA A 64 3.91 -9.34 12.80
C ALA A 64 5.27 -8.64 12.93
N LYS A 65 6.03 -8.59 11.84
CA LYS A 65 7.24 -7.76 11.69
C LYS A 65 6.86 -6.36 11.20
N ALA A 66 5.92 -6.28 10.27
CA ALA A 66 5.37 -5.03 9.76
C ALA A 66 3.98 -4.78 10.36
N LYS A 67 3.77 -3.59 10.89
CA LYS A 67 2.44 -3.10 11.32
C LYS A 67 1.74 -2.31 10.22
N ARG A 68 2.53 -1.66 9.36
CA ARG A 68 2.08 -0.71 8.34
C ARG A 68 2.85 -0.92 7.05
N VAL A 69 2.23 -0.57 5.93
CA VAL A 69 2.86 -0.67 4.60
C VAL A 69 2.71 0.65 3.85
N ILE A 70 3.79 1.11 3.23
CA ILE A 70 3.76 2.14 2.19
C ILE A 70 4.19 1.47 0.89
N HIS A 71 3.27 1.33 -0.05
CA HIS A 71 3.54 0.79 -1.38
C HIS A 71 3.64 1.93 -2.39
N ILE A 72 4.84 2.20 -2.87
CA ILE A 72 5.09 3.13 -3.96
C ILE A 72 4.94 2.35 -5.26
N PHE A 73 3.95 2.73 -6.07
CA PHE A 73 3.62 2.07 -7.33
C PHE A 73 4.07 2.93 -8.52
N PRO A 74 5.25 2.66 -9.09
CA PRO A 74 5.73 3.33 -10.31
C PRO A 74 4.97 2.77 -11.52
N GLN A 75 3.83 3.40 -11.84
CA GLN A 75 2.92 2.95 -12.89
C GLN A 75 3.51 3.14 -14.27
N GLY A 76 3.56 2.07 -15.02
CA GLY A 76 4.07 2.04 -16.39
C GLY A 76 5.24 1.08 -16.58
N GLY A 77 5.80 0.53 -15.50
CA GLY A 77 6.89 -0.46 -15.59
C GLY A 77 8.28 0.17 -15.73
N PRO A 78 8.94 0.53 -14.64
CA PRO A 78 10.32 1.02 -14.65
C PRO A 78 11.28 0.02 -15.29
N SER A 79 12.24 0.52 -16.05
CA SER A 79 13.27 -0.31 -16.66
C SER A 79 14.25 -0.83 -15.61
N GLN A 80 14.21 -2.12 -15.32
CA GLN A 80 15.12 -2.77 -14.39
C GLN A 80 16.58 -2.65 -14.86
N VAL A 81 16.82 -2.78 -16.17
CA VAL A 81 18.18 -2.72 -16.75
C VAL A 81 18.78 -1.31 -16.77
N ASP A 82 17.97 -0.29 -16.51
CA ASP A 82 18.40 1.10 -16.41
C ASP A 82 18.45 1.61 -14.97
N THR A 83 17.93 0.82 -13.99
CA THR A 83 17.78 1.27 -12.57
C THR A 83 18.53 0.41 -11.57
N PHE A 84 18.24 -0.90 -11.44
CA PHE A 84 18.75 -1.75 -10.35
C PHE A 84 19.34 -3.09 -10.81
N ASP A 85 19.29 -3.41 -12.11
CA ASP A 85 19.73 -4.69 -12.66
C ASP A 85 20.69 -4.49 -13.84
N PRO A 86 21.96 -4.05 -13.60
CA PRO A 86 22.94 -3.81 -14.65
C PRO A 86 23.26 -5.06 -15.44
N LYS A 87 23.33 -4.93 -16.79
CA LYS A 87 23.59 -6.04 -17.71
C LYS A 87 24.78 -5.73 -18.62
N PRO A 88 26.02 -6.14 -18.26
CA PRO A 88 27.21 -5.92 -19.08
C PRO A 88 27.10 -6.51 -20.50
N ALA A 89 26.30 -7.58 -20.68
CA ALA A 89 26.08 -8.17 -22.00
C ALA A 89 25.37 -7.20 -22.96
N LEU A 90 24.51 -6.31 -22.45
CA LEU A 90 23.85 -5.30 -23.27
C LEU A 90 24.84 -4.26 -23.85
N GLU A 91 25.90 -3.94 -23.10
CA GLU A 91 26.99 -3.09 -23.63
C GLU A 91 27.74 -3.78 -24.78
N LYS A 92 28.10 -5.06 -24.57
CA LYS A 92 28.83 -5.86 -25.56
C LYS A 92 28.06 -6.06 -26.87
N TYR A 93 26.73 -6.25 -26.76
CA TYR A 93 25.88 -6.59 -27.91
C TYR A 93 24.97 -5.44 -28.36
N HIS A 94 25.25 -4.22 -27.93
CA HIS A 94 24.49 -3.03 -28.29
C HIS A 94 24.28 -2.88 -29.79
N ASN A 95 23.06 -2.55 -30.23
CA ASN A 95 22.64 -2.41 -31.64
C ASN A 95 22.65 -3.68 -32.49
N ARG A 96 23.00 -4.85 -31.93
CA ARG A 96 22.89 -6.12 -32.67
C ARG A 96 21.47 -6.66 -32.60
N GLN A 97 21.03 -7.33 -33.65
CA GLN A 97 19.76 -8.03 -33.71
C GLN A 97 19.75 -9.20 -32.70
N VAL A 98 18.63 -9.38 -31.97
CA VAL A 98 18.47 -10.49 -31.04
C VAL A 98 18.75 -11.83 -31.67
N ASP A 99 18.22 -12.10 -32.90
CA ASP A 99 18.38 -13.38 -33.59
C ASP A 99 19.86 -13.70 -33.94
N GLU A 100 20.66 -12.66 -34.23
CA GLU A 100 22.09 -12.85 -34.48
C GLU A 100 22.84 -13.21 -33.19
N VAL A 101 22.54 -12.49 -32.12
CA VAL A 101 23.18 -12.71 -30.82
C VAL A 101 22.77 -14.06 -30.22
N LEU A 102 21.51 -14.47 -30.39
CA LEU A 102 21.04 -15.78 -29.93
C LEU A 102 21.82 -16.93 -30.59
N LYS A 103 22.09 -16.86 -31.90
CA LYS A 103 22.87 -17.90 -32.60
C LYS A 103 24.28 -18.02 -32.04
N ASP A 104 24.91 -16.91 -31.73
CA ASP A 104 26.26 -16.86 -31.16
C ASP A 104 26.25 -17.31 -29.70
N TYR A 105 25.23 -16.87 -28.93
CA TYR A 105 25.09 -17.13 -27.49
C TYR A 105 24.68 -18.56 -27.18
N GLN A 106 23.75 -19.14 -27.94
CA GLN A 106 23.36 -20.56 -27.81
C GLN A 106 24.51 -21.55 -28.03
N LYS A 107 25.46 -21.19 -28.90
CA LYS A 107 26.68 -22.00 -29.08
C LYS A 107 27.59 -21.97 -27.86
N ALA A 108 27.55 -20.89 -27.07
CA ALA A 108 28.45 -20.66 -25.94
C ALA A 108 27.83 -21.01 -24.59
N ALA A 109 26.52 -20.78 -24.37
CA ALA A 109 25.85 -20.79 -23.07
C ALA A 109 24.73 -21.84 -22.92
N GLY A 110 24.43 -22.63 -23.97
CA GLY A 110 23.43 -23.69 -23.88
C GLY A 110 22.00 -23.17 -23.61
N GLU A 111 21.26 -23.87 -22.73
CA GLU A 111 19.85 -23.58 -22.44
C GLU A 111 19.58 -22.25 -21.72
N ALA A 112 20.61 -21.59 -21.17
CA ALA A 112 20.46 -20.27 -20.52
C ALA A 112 19.98 -19.16 -21.46
N ALA A 113 19.98 -19.41 -22.78
CA ALA A 113 19.47 -18.50 -23.80
C ALA A 113 17.94 -18.53 -23.99
N SER A 114 17.19 -19.33 -23.23
CA SER A 114 15.76 -19.58 -23.48
C SER A 114 14.86 -18.34 -23.38
N GLY A 115 15.25 -17.34 -22.58
CA GLY A 115 14.50 -16.11 -22.39
C GLY A 115 14.50 -15.16 -23.58
N MET A 116 15.60 -15.11 -24.28
CA MET A 116 15.77 -14.24 -25.42
C MET A 116 14.91 -14.63 -26.63
N GLY A 117 14.47 -15.89 -26.73
CA GLY A 117 13.63 -16.36 -27.85
C GLY A 117 12.26 -15.69 -27.95
N ARG A 118 11.87 -14.92 -26.94
CA ARG A 118 10.64 -14.12 -26.94
C ARG A 118 10.86 -12.65 -27.32
N LEU A 119 12.11 -12.22 -27.43
CA LEU A 119 12.48 -10.86 -27.75
C LEU A 119 12.61 -10.68 -29.26
N SER A 120 12.33 -9.48 -29.72
CA SER A 120 12.56 -9.06 -31.10
C SER A 120 13.29 -7.72 -31.12
N GLY A 121 13.91 -7.41 -32.25
CA GLY A 121 14.58 -6.14 -32.46
C GLY A 121 16.05 -6.13 -32.04
N LYS A 122 16.60 -4.94 -31.78
CA LYS A 122 18.01 -4.73 -31.44
C LYS A 122 18.18 -4.62 -29.93
N LEU A 123 19.20 -5.27 -29.41
CA LEU A 123 19.65 -5.11 -28.05
C LEU A 123 20.06 -3.67 -27.77
N GLN A 124 19.60 -3.13 -26.65
CA GLN A 124 19.82 -1.76 -26.23
C GLN A 124 20.56 -1.74 -24.89
N ARG A 125 21.79 -1.18 -24.86
CA ARG A 125 22.49 -0.94 -23.61
C ARG A 125 21.73 0.06 -22.72
N SER A 126 22.04 0.11 -21.45
CA SER A 126 21.63 1.21 -20.60
C SER A 126 22.31 2.51 -21.00
N GLY A 127 21.58 3.62 -20.97
CA GLY A 127 22.13 4.96 -21.12
C GLY A 127 22.79 5.51 -19.85
N PHE A 128 22.85 4.71 -18.77
CA PHE A 128 23.26 5.13 -17.43
C PHE A 128 24.36 4.26 -16.86
N ASN A 129 25.20 4.88 -16.01
CA ASN A 129 26.26 4.20 -15.29
C ASN A 129 25.70 3.58 -13.99
N PHE A 130 26.33 2.45 -13.60
CA PHE A 130 26.04 1.77 -12.34
C PHE A 130 27.26 1.79 -11.44
N ALA A 131 27.03 1.90 -10.15
CA ALA A 131 28.07 1.77 -9.12
C ALA A 131 27.58 0.90 -7.98
N LYS A 132 28.53 0.31 -7.25
CA LYS A 132 28.26 -0.41 -6.00
C LYS A 132 28.14 0.57 -4.86
N HIS A 133 27.12 0.43 -4.04
CA HIS A 133 26.81 1.33 -2.94
C HIS A 133 26.67 0.56 -1.63
N GLY A 134 26.95 1.27 -0.52
CA GLY A 134 26.89 0.71 0.84
C GLY A 134 27.89 -0.40 1.09
N GLN A 135 27.77 -1.04 2.25
CA GLN A 135 28.54 -2.23 2.62
C GLN A 135 27.98 -3.48 1.91
N SER A 136 26.70 -3.46 1.57
CA SER A 136 26.02 -4.50 0.81
C SER A 136 26.56 -4.66 -0.61
N GLY A 137 27.16 -3.60 -1.17
CA GLY A 137 27.65 -3.58 -2.53
C GLY A 137 26.53 -3.62 -3.58
N ALA A 138 25.32 -3.19 -3.23
CA ALA A 138 24.19 -3.13 -4.15
C ALA A 138 24.50 -2.24 -5.34
N GLU A 139 24.30 -2.76 -6.54
CA GLU A 139 24.51 -2.02 -7.78
C GLU A 139 23.27 -1.21 -8.12
N ILE A 140 23.43 0.11 -8.11
CA ILE A 140 22.33 1.07 -8.33
C ILE A 140 22.80 2.06 -9.41
N SER A 141 21.87 2.42 -10.31
CA SER A 141 22.11 3.39 -11.38
C SER A 141 22.36 4.80 -10.83
N GLU A 142 23.16 5.59 -11.55
CA GLU A 142 23.37 7.02 -11.31
C GLU A 142 22.09 7.85 -11.28
N LEU A 143 20.96 7.26 -11.68
CA LEU A 143 19.63 7.88 -11.61
C LEU A 143 19.11 8.05 -10.17
N PHE A 144 19.64 7.27 -9.22
CA PHE A 144 19.20 7.28 -7.82
C PHE A 144 20.34 7.60 -6.83
N PRO A 145 21.03 8.76 -6.98
CA PRO A 145 22.21 9.07 -6.15
C PRO A 145 21.89 9.24 -4.66
N LYS A 146 20.68 9.71 -4.31
CA LYS A 146 20.27 9.90 -2.90
C LYS A 146 19.77 8.60 -2.29
N LEU A 147 18.96 7.83 -3.02
CA LEU A 147 18.51 6.50 -2.59
C LEU A 147 19.69 5.54 -2.45
N ALA A 148 20.70 5.63 -3.29
CA ALA A 148 21.91 4.81 -3.22
C ALA A 148 22.68 4.97 -1.89
N VAL A 149 22.57 6.11 -1.21
CA VAL A 149 23.12 6.29 0.15
C VAL A 149 22.44 5.39 1.18
N MET A 150 21.21 4.96 0.89
CA MET A 150 20.41 4.06 1.73
C MET A 150 20.50 2.58 1.28
N ALA A 151 21.47 2.23 0.44
CA ALA A 151 21.61 0.89 -0.16
C ALA A 151 21.59 -0.25 0.86
N ASP A 152 22.20 -0.03 2.03
CA ASP A 152 22.28 -1.01 3.11
C ASP A 152 20.94 -1.22 3.86
N ASP A 153 19.95 -0.37 3.64
CA ASP A 153 18.59 -0.52 4.16
C ASP A 153 17.65 -1.22 3.16
N LEU A 154 18.08 -1.40 1.90
CA LEU A 154 17.27 -1.96 0.82
C LEU A 154 17.38 -3.48 0.74
N CYS A 155 16.26 -4.14 0.45
CA CYS A 155 16.16 -5.50 -0.05
C CYS A 155 15.72 -5.44 -1.51
N ILE A 156 16.66 -5.62 -2.44
CA ILE A 156 16.42 -5.53 -3.89
C ILE A 156 16.15 -6.93 -4.43
N VAL A 157 14.99 -7.16 -5.03
CA VAL A 157 14.60 -8.41 -5.68
C VAL A 157 14.64 -8.21 -7.18
N ARG A 158 15.64 -8.79 -7.86
CA ARG A 158 15.84 -8.65 -9.32
C ARG A 158 15.09 -9.68 -10.16
N SER A 159 14.53 -10.69 -9.52
CA SER A 159 13.97 -11.88 -10.16
C SER A 159 12.45 -11.94 -10.14
N MET A 160 11.78 -10.79 -10.08
CA MET A 160 10.32 -10.74 -10.21
C MET A 160 9.88 -11.08 -11.63
N HIS A 161 8.75 -11.78 -11.75
CA HIS A 161 8.05 -11.98 -13.01
C HIS A 161 6.53 -11.94 -12.82
N THR A 162 5.81 -11.71 -13.92
CA THR A 162 4.34 -11.67 -13.93
C THR A 162 3.78 -12.37 -15.17
N LYS A 163 2.46 -12.55 -15.21
CA LYS A 163 1.79 -13.32 -16.27
C LYS A 163 1.35 -12.49 -17.46
N SER A 164 1.44 -11.15 -17.37
CA SER A 164 0.98 -10.24 -18.43
C SER A 164 1.96 -9.12 -18.67
N SER A 165 2.16 -8.76 -19.95
CA SER A 165 2.86 -7.57 -20.40
C SER A 165 1.90 -6.44 -20.82
N VAL A 166 0.61 -6.54 -20.49
CA VAL A 166 -0.40 -5.50 -20.73
C VAL A 166 -0.70 -4.82 -19.41
N HIS A 167 -0.72 -3.47 -19.39
CA HIS A 167 -0.81 -2.68 -18.15
C HIS A 167 -1.98 -3.06 -17.24
N GLU A 168 -3.22 -2.97 -17.71
CA GLU A 168 -4.38 -3.20 -16.84
C GLU A 168 -4.38 -4.61 -16.20
N PRO A 169 -4.18 -5.72 -16.92
CA PRO A 169 -4.06 -7.05 -16.33
C PRO A 169 -2.87 -7.17 -15.37
N ALA A 170 -1.71 -6.61 -15.70
CA ALA A 170 -0.53 -6.70 -14.86
C ALA A 170 -0.66 -5.84 -13.58
N GLN A 171 -1.28 -4.67 -13.69
CA GLN A 171 -1.62 -3.82 -12.54
C GLN A 171 -2.64 -4.50 -11.61
N LEU A 172 -3.66 -5.18 -12.18
CA LEU A 172 -4.60 -5.98 -11.39
C LEU A 172 -3.89 -7.14 -10.71
N MET A 173 -3.00 -7.85 -11.41
CA MET A 173 -2.18 -8.91 -10.83
C MET A 173 -1.39 -8.39 -9.62
N MET A 174 -0.68 -7.25 -9.74
CA MET A 174 0.07 -6.65 -8.65
C MET A 174 -0.83 -6.14 -7.51
N SER A 175 -2.06 -5.72 -7.81
CA SER A 175 -2.99 -5.19 -6.81
C SER A 175 -3.78 -6.26 -6.08
N CYS A 176 -4.24 -7.31 -6.76
CA CYS A 176 -5.18 -8.30 -6.22
C CYS A 176 -4.89 -9.76 -6.59
N GLY A 177 -3.78 -10.05 -7.28
CA GLY A 177 -3.40 -11.41 -7.66
C GLY A 177 -4.26 -12.02 -8.78
N GLU A 178 -4.92 -11.20 -9.61
CA GLU A 178 -5.78 -11.68 -10.69
C GLU A 178 -5.62 -10.80 -11.94
N LEU A 179 -5.73 -11.37 -13.12
CA LEU A 179 -5.49 -10.66 -14.38
C LEU A 179 -6.74 -9.95 -14.92
N VAL A 180 -7.90 -10.51 -14.69
CA VAL A 180 -9.16 -10.08 -15.36
C VAL A 180 -10.23 -9.70 -14.34
N ASN A 181 -10.46 -10.57 -13.37
CA ASN A 181 -11.53 -10.37 -12.40
C ASN A 181 -11.05 -9.48 -11.26
N VAL A 182 -11.82 -8.45 -10.96
CA VAL A 182 -11.54 -7.63 -9.78
C VAL A 182 -11.79 -8.46 -8.53
N ARG A 183 -10.72 -8.74 -7.79
CA ARG A 183 -10.75 -9.34 -6.44
C ARG A 183 -10.40 -8.30 -5.39
N PRO A 184 -10.61 -8.59 -4.11
CA PRO A 184 -10.13 -7.68 -3.08
C PRO A 184 -8.63 -7.44 -3.22
N SER A 185 -8.25 -6.18 -3.19
CA SER A 185 -6.83 -5.81 -3.25
C SER A 185 -6.06 -6.33 -2.03
N LEU A 186 -4.76 -6.54 -2.17
CA LEU A 186 -3.90 -6.95 -1.06
C LEU A 186 -4.04 -6.03 0.17
N PRO A 187 -4.07 -4.68 0.02
CA PRO A 187 -4.39 -3.78 1.12
C PRO A 187 -5.75 -4.04 1.77
N SER A 188 -6.79 -4.32 0.98
CA SER A 188 -8.12 -4.65 1.51
C SER A 188 -8.11 -5.93 2.35
N TRP A 189 -7.36 -6.96 1.94
CA TRP A 189 -7.15 -8.16 2.74
C TRP A 189 -6.37 -7.87 4.03
N ALA A 190 -5.32 -7.03 3.98
CA ALA A 190 -4.58 -6.63 5.17
C ALA A 190 -5.47 -5.90 6.18
N VAL A 191 -6.31 -4.97 5.70
CA VAL A 191 -7.29 -4.27 6.54
C VAL A 191 -8.36 -5.22 7.07
N TYR A 192 -8.87 -6.14 6.25
CA TYR A 192 -9.83 -7.15 6.68
C TYR A 192 -9.28 -8.00 7.84
N GLY A 193 -8.02 -8.42 7.74
CA GLY A 193 -7.39 -9.26 8.77
C GLY A 193 -6.99 -8.50 10.04
N LEU A 194 -6.40 -7.30 9.90
CA LEU A 194 -5.81 -6.56 11.03
C LEU A 194 -6.71 -5.46 11.61
N GLY A 195 -7.73 -5.01 10.88
CA GLY A 195 -8.44 -3.79 11.25
C GLY A 195 -7.56 -2.54 11.14
N THR A 196 -7.92 -1.49 11.88
CA THR A 196 -7.17 -0.23 11.94
C THR A 196 -6.68 0.08 13.35
N GLU A 197 -5.57 0.81 13.45
CA GLU A 197 -5.07 1.39 14.70
C GLU A 197 -5.70 2.77 14.99
N ASN A 198 -6.35 3.37 13.98
CA ASN A 198 -7.03 4.66 14.09
C ASN A 198 -8.37 4.63 13.34
N GLU A 199 -9.47 4.69 14.08
CA GLU A 199 -10.82 4.66 13.51
C GLU A 199 -11.26 6.01 12.91
N ASN A 200 -10.48 7.07 13.07
CA ASN A 200 -10.79 8.42 12.58
C ASN A 200 -10.20 8.67 11.16
N LEU A 201 -9.35 7.76 10.68
CA LEU A 201 -8.80 7.79 9.33
C LEU A 201 -9.12 6.47 8.62
N PRO A 202 -9.20 6.46 7.27
CA PRO A 202 -9.33 5.22 6.53
C PRO A 202 -8.14 4.30 6.82
N ALA A 203 -8.40 3.01 6.99
CA ALA A 203 -7.34 2.04 7.22
C ALA A 203 -6.46 1.80 5.98
N PHE A 204 -7.01 2.07 4.80
CA PHE A 204 -6.30 2.04 3.50
C PHE A 204 -6.52 3.34 2.73
N VAL A 205 -5.43 4.00 2.36
CA VAL A 205 -5.42 5.25 1.57
C VAL A 205 -4.62 5.03 0.29
N ALA A 206 -5.19 5.43 -0.85
CA ALA A 206 -4.53 5.47 -2.15
C ALA A 206 -4.27 6.92 -2.57
N LEU A 207 -3.00 7.31 -2.63
CA LEU A 207 -2.56 8.63 -3.08
C LEU A 207 -2.25 8.54 -4.57
N SER A 208 -3.03 9.21 -5.40
CA SER A 208 -2.85 9.23 -6.84
C SER A 208 -2.93 10.67 -7.35
N PRO A 209 -2.18 11.06 -8.40
CA PRO A 209 -2.22 12.43 -8.93
C PRO A 209 -3.64 12.96 -9.13
N ASN A 210 -4.49 12.19 -9.77
CA ASN A 210 -5.87 12.60 -10.11
C ASN A 210 -6.95 11.89 -9.29
N GLY A 211 -6.60 11.21 -8.19
CA GLY A 211 -7.56 10.42 -7.40
C GLY A 211 -8.05 9.14 -8.10
N THR A 212 -7.46 8.81 -9.25
CA THR A 212 -7.77 7.59 -10.02
C THR A 212 -6.53 7.13 -10.78
N THR A 213 -6.56 5.91 -11.32
CA THR A 213 -5.55 5.38 -12.25
C THR A 213 -6.13 5.27 -13.66
N SER A 214 -5.31 4.87 -14.63
CA SER A 214 -5.77 4.58 -16.01
C SER A 214 -6.86 3.51 -16.05
N SER A 215 -6.89 2.59 -15.07
CA SER A 215 -7.90 1.53 -14.94
C SER A 215 -8.99 1.84 -13.91
N GLY A 216 -9.11 3.10 -13.48
CA GLY A 216 -10.07 3.53 -12.47
C GLY A 216 -9.69 3.13 -11.06
N ASP A 217 -10.69 2.77 -10.25
CA ASP A 217 -10.56 2.46 -8.82
C ASP A 217 -10.43 0.97 -8.50
N LYS A 218 -10.26 0.12 -9.52
CA LYS A 218 -10.17 -1.34 -9.38
C LYS A 218 -9.03 -1.77 -8.47
N HIS A 219 -7.92 -1.01 -8.47
CA HIS A 219 -6.69 -1.34 -7.74
C HIS A 219 -6.80 -1.24 -6.21
N TRP A 220 -7.78 -0.50 -5.71
CA TRP A 220 -8.08 -0.40 -4.27
C TRP A 220 -9.47 -0.89 -3.90
N SER A 221 -10.02 -1.75 -4.76
CA SER A 221 -11.32 -2.35 -4.55
C SER A 221 -11.31 -3.35 -3.39
N ASN A 222 -12.39 -3.33 -2.62
CA ASN A 222 -12.70 -4.40 -1.65
C ASN A 222 -13.40 -5.59 -2.31
N ALA A 223 -13.87 -5.48 -3.55
CA ALA A 223 -14.68 -6.46 -4.27
C ALA A 223 -15.78 -7.07 -3.37
N PHE A 224 -15.65 -8.34 -2.98
CA PHE A 224 -16.61 -9.05 -2.13
C PHE A 224 -16.33 -8.92 -0.62
N LEU A 225 -15.20 -8.34 -0.21
CA LEU A 225 -14.93 -8.05 1.20
C LEU A 225 -15.84 -6.90 1.70
N PRO A 226 -16.04 -6.76 3.01
CA PRO A 226 -16.83 -5.67 3.57
C PRO A 226 -16.36 -4.28 3.10
N ALA A 227 -17.31 -3.37 2.85
CA ALA A 227 -17.03 -2.06 2.24
C ALA A 227 -16.01 -1.21 3.01
N TRP A 228 -15.89 -1.36 4.33
CA TRP A 228 -14.91 -0.65 5.15
C TRP A 228 -13.45 -1.03 4.87
N THR A 229 -13.19 -2.11 4.11
CA THR A 229 -11.85 -2.52 3.70
C THR A 229 -11.39 -1.85 2.40
N ARG A 230 -12.29 -1.13 1.70
CA ARG A 230 -11.98 -0.42 0.47
C ARG A 230 -11.00 0.72 0.71
N GLY A 231 -10.07 0.90 -0.22
CA GLY A 231 -9.16 2.06 -0.19
C GLY A 231 -9.89 3.38 -0.48
N THR A 232 -9.50 4.40 0.25
CA THR A 232 -9.94 5.78 0.01
C THR A 232 -8.94 6.47 -0.90
N ALA A 233 -9.37 6.84 -2.11
CA ALA A 233 -8.52 7.54 -3.07
C ALA A 233 -8.46 9.03 -2.75
N ILE A 234 -7.25 9.58 -2.82
CA ILE A 234 -6.94 11.00 -2.58
C ILE A 234 -6.23 11.56 -3.81
N ALA A 235 -6.78 12.63 -4.39
CA ALA A 235 -6.17 13.34 -5.50
C ALA A 235 -5.05 14.28 -5.01
N THR A 236 -3.79 14.04 -5.41
CA THR A 236 -2.63 14.73 -4.84
C THR A 236 -2.06 15.84 -5.70
N THR A 237 -2.56 16.04 -6.91
CA THR A 237 -2.13 17.14 -7.81
C THR A 237 -2.32 18.51 -7.18
N ASN A 238 -3.39 18.70 -6.40
CA ASN A 238 -3.63 19.96 -5.71
C ASN A 238 -3.06 19.89 -4.28
N PRO A 239 -2.17 20.81 -3.88
CA PRO A 239 -1.61 20.83 -2.53
C PRO A 239 -2.58 21.37 -1.46
N ASP A 240 -3.73 21.96 -1.83
CA ASP A 240 -4.71 22.47 -0.89
C ASP A 240 -5.48 21.34 -0.22
N VAL A 241 -5.31 21.19 1.09
CA VAL A 241 -5.99 20.15 1.90
C VAL A 241 -7.49 20.11 1.69
N ASN A 242 -8.14 21.28 1.51
CA ASN A 242 -9.59 21.33 1.31
C ASN A 242 -10.03 20.79 -0.06
N LYS A 243 -9.09 20.60 -0.99
CA LYS A 243 -9.32 20.07 -2.33
C LYS A 243 -8.80 18.64 -2.50
N LEU A 244 -7.97 18.16 -1.57
CA LEU A 244 -7.47 16.78 -1.59
C LEU A 244 -8.59 15.76 -1.37
N ILE A 245 -9.56 16.09 -0.54
CA ILE A 245 -10.71 15.24 -0.24
C ILE A 245 -11.98 16.01 -0.63
N GLU A 246 -12.61 15.57 -1.72
CA GLU A 246 -13.89 16.12 -2.15
C GLU A 246 -14.93 16.00 -1.04
N HIS A 247 -15.69 17.06 -0.81
CA HIS A 247 -16.76 17.10 0.19
C HIS A 247 -16.31 16.89 1.65
N LEU A 248 -15.01 17.08 1.97
CA LEU A 248 -14.52 16.99 3.34
C LEU A 248 -15.29 17.93 4.29
N ARG A 249 -15.78 19.07 3.79
CA ARG A 249 -16.63 20.01 4.55
C ARG A 249 -17.91 20.28 3.78
N SER A 250 -19.04 20.19 4.46
CA SER A 250 -20.31 20.69 3.92
C SER A 250 -20.27 22.21 3.89
N GLY A 251 -20.45 22.82 2.71
CA GLY A 251 -20.53 24.27 2.57
C GLY A 251 -21.80 24.90 3.16
N SER A 252 -22.83 24.08 3.48
CA SER A 252 -24.17 24.53 3.86
C SER A 252 -24.61 24.09 5.25
N THR A 253 -23.89 23.14 5.88
CA THR A 253 -24.34 22.51 7.13
C THR A 253 -23.26 22.58 8.20
N SER A 254 -23.61 22.99 9.43
CA SER A 254 -22.68 22.98 10.56
C SER A 254 -22.33 21.56 10.97
N ILE A 255 -21.12 21.33 11.52
CA ILE A 255 -20.68 20.02 12.06
C ILE A 255 -21.70 19.44 13.04
N ARG A 256 -22.32 20.29 13.89
CA ARG A 256 -23.34 19.86 14.85
C ARG A 256 -24.61 19.35 14.15
N GLU A 257 -25.02 20.00 13.09
CA GLU A 257 -26.21 19.62 12.33
C GLU A 257 -25.96 18.37 11.50
N GLN A 258 -24.78 18.27 10.89
CA GLN A 258 -24.35 17.07 10.20
C GLN A 258 -24.28 15.86 11.14
N ARG A 259 -23.80 16.02 12.39
CA ARG A 259 -23.83 14.95 13.40
C ARG A 259 -25.24 14.49 13.69
N ARG A 260 -26.20 15.43 13.85
CA ARG A 260 -27.61 15.04 14.08
C ARG A 260 -28.20 14.28 12.89
N GLN A 261 -27.88 14.69 11.66
CA GLN A 261 -28.33 13.99 10.44
C GLN A 261 -27.77 12.56 10.41
N LEU A 262 -26.49 12.39 10.76
CA LEU A 262 -25.86 11.07 10.81
C LEU A 262 -26.40 10.20 11.96
N ASP A 263 -26.67 10.77 13.13
CA ASP A 263 -27.31 10.06 14.23
C ASP A 263 -28.69 9.55 13.85
N PHE A 264 -29.49 10.38 13.16
CA PHE A 264 -30.78 9.99 12.63
C PHE A 264 -30.68 8.90 11.55
N LEU A 265 -29.74 9.06 10.62
CA LEU A 265 -29.47 8.05 9.60
C LEU A 265 -28.99 6.72 10.19
N ALA A 266 -28.12 6.78 11.22
CA ALA A 266 -27.66 5.60 11.94
C ALA A 266 -28.82 4.87 12.63
N GLN A 267 -29.77 5.61 13.19
CA GLN A 267 -30.97 5.01 13.81
C GLN A 267 -31.79 4.24 12.77
N ILE A 268 -32.09 4.85 11.62
CA ILE A 268 -32.85 4.19 10.53
C ILE A 268 -32.09 2.97 10.00
N ASN A 269 -30.79 3.11 9.80
CA ASN A 269 -29.93 2.03 9.30
C ASN A 269 -29.86 0.86 10.29
N ASN A 270 -29.82 1.12 11.61
CA ASN A 270 -29.79 0.09 12.63
C ASN A 270 -31.14 -0.66 12.73
N GLU A 271 -32.28 0.03 12.54
CA GLU A 271 -33.58 -0.61 12.43
C GLU A 271 -33.61 -1.55 11.20
N HIS A 272 -33.11 -1.07 10.07
CA HIS A 272 -33.03 -1.86 8.83
C HIS A 272 -32.05 -3.05 8.96
N LEU A 273 -30.94 -2.86 9.67
CA LEU A 273 -29.97 -3.93 9.97
C LEU A 273 -30.59 -5.01 10.88
N GLY A 274 -31.44 -4.59 11.85
CA GLY A 274 -32.20 -5.50 12.69
C GLY A 274 -33.13 -6.44 11.90
N GLU A 275 -33.66 -5.98 10.77
CA GLU A 275 -34.45 -6.80 9.82
C GLU A 275 -33.58 -7.69 8.93
N ARG A 276 -32.27 -7.38 8.79
CA ARG A 276 -31.30 -8.05 7.93
C ARG A 276 -30.00 -8.35 8.67
N PRO A 277 -30.03 -9.18 9.71
CA PRO A 277 -28.85 -9.47 10.51
C PRO A 277 -27.76 -10.13 9.67
N GLY A 278 -26.53 -9.59 9.75
CA GLY A 278 -25.38 -10.08 8.98
C GLY A 278 -25.26 -9.54 7.55
N ASP A 279 -26.02 -8.49 7.20
CA ASP A 279 -25.80 -7.77 5.95
C ASP A 279 -24.53 -6.90 6.03
N ALA A 280 -23.38 -7.50 5.65
CA ALA A 280 -22.10 -6.86 5.68
C ALA A 280 -21.97 -5.60 4.77
N PHE A 281 -22.81 -5.49 3.73
CA PHE A 281 -22.86 -4.30 2.88
C PHE A 281 -23.52 -3.13 3.59
N LEU A 282 -24.60 -3.39 4.31
CA LEU A 282 -25.29 -2.37 5.12
C LEU A 282 -24.43 -1.90 6.28
N GLU A 283 -23.81 -2.82 7.01
CA GLU A 283 -22.85 -2.51 8.07
C GLU A 283 -21.68 -1.66 7.54
N GLY A 284 -21.09 -2.07 6.41
CA GLY A 284 -20.01 -1.33 5.77
C GLY A 284 -20.40 0.08 5.33
N ARG A 285 -21.65 0.28 4.89
CA ARG A 285 -22.17 1.59 4.51
C ARG A 285 -22.32 2.51 5.73
N ILE A 286 -22.85 2.00 6.84
CA ILE A 286 -22.98 2.74 8.11
C ILE A 286 -21.60 3.23 8.56
N LEU A 287 -20.62 2.33 8.58
CA LEU A 287 -19.24 2.65 8.97
C LEU A 287 -18.57 3.66 8.02
N SER A 288 -18.86 3.59 6.73
CA SER A 288 -18.33 4.54 5.74
C SER A 288 -18.78 5.97 6.03
N PHE A 289 -20.06 6.18 6.39
CA PHE A 289 -20.55 7.50 6.76
C PHE A 289 -19.92 8.02 8.06
N GLU A 290 -19.75 7.17 9.06
CA GLU A 290 -19.10 7.54 10.32
C GLU A 290 -17.63 7.89 10.11
N THR A 291 -16.90 7.08 9.34
CA THR A 291 -15.50 7.35 8.99
C THR A 291 -15.36 8.66 8.24
N ALA A 292 -16.22 8.91 7.24
CA ALA A 292 -16.21 10.16 6.48
C ALA A 292 -16.46 11.38 7.37
N PHE A 293 -17.34 11.27 8.37
CA PHE A 293 -17.57 12.35 9.33
C PHE A 293 -16.36 12.57 10.25
N ARG A 294 -15.78 11.50 10.82
CA ARG A 294 -14.58 11.60 11.67
C ARG A 294 -13.39 12.20 10.91
N MET A 295 -13.25 11.87 9.63
CA MET A 295 -12.25 12.45 8.75
C MET A 295 -12.34 13.98 8.64
N GLN A 296 -13.53 14.58 8.74
CA GLN A 296 -13.68 16.05 8.65
C GLN A 296 -12.90 16.80 9.74
N VAL A 297 -12.67 16.16 10.88
CA VAL A 297 -11.94 16.75 12.01
C VAL A 297 -10.46 16.37 11.96
N GLU A 298 -10.16 15.08 11.85
CA GLU A 298 -8.78 14.57 11.96
C GLU A 298 -8.00 14.57 10.65
N ALA A 299 -8.68 14.37 9.51
CA ALA A 299 -8.01 14.39 8.22
C ALA A 299 -7.39 15.77 7.92
N THR A 300 -8.04 16.86 8.32
CA THR A 300 -7.48 18.21 8.14
C THR A 300 -6.08 18.31 8.74
N ASP A 301 -5.84 17.72 9.92
CA ASP A 301 -4.52 17.69 10.53
C ASP A 301 -3.56 16.73 9.79
N ALA A 302 -4.00 15.53 9.48
CA ALA A 302 -3.17 14.51 8.84
C ALA A 302 -2.66 14.94 7.46
N PHE A 303 -3.49 15.64 6.70
CA PHE A 303 -3.20 16.07 5.32
C PHE A 303 -2.55 17.46 5.22
N ASP A 304 -2.49 18.24 6.31
CA ASP A 304 -1.87 19.57 6.31
C ASP A 304 -0.34 19.46 6.45
N LEU A 305 0.34 19.45 5.31
CA LEU A 305 1.81 19.38 5.26
C LEU A 305 2.50 20.65 5.79
N THR A 306 1.76 21.77 5.93
CA THR A 306 2.33 23.00 6.48
C THR A 306 2.68 22.88 7.96
N ARG A 307 2.12 21.89 8.66
CA ARG A 307 2.42 21.55 10.05
C ARG A 307 3.76 20.85 10.23
N GLU A 308 4.34 20.32 9.15
CA GLU A 308 5.67 19.76 9.22
C GLU A 308 6.74 20.86 9.29
N PRO A 309 7.80 20.66 10.07
CA PRO A 309 8.92 21.60 10.08
C PRO A 309 9.49 21.83 8.69
N MET A 310 9.99 23.05 8.44
CA MET A 310 10.51 23.44 7.13
C MET A 310 11.61 22.48 6.65
N HIS A 311 12.55 22.09 7.53
CA HIS A 311 13.62 21.17 7.18
C HIS A 311 13.10 19.78 6.73
N THR A 312 11.99 19.30 7.34
CA THR A 312 11.37 18.03 6.92
C THR A 312 10.78 18.18 5.52
N ARG A 313 10.06 19.28 5.25
CA ARG A 313 9.49 19.53 3.91
C ARG A 313 10.57 19.65 2.84
N GLU A 314 11.66 20.37 3.15
CA GLU A 314 12.82 20.50 2.26
C GLU A 314 13.52 19.16 2.00
N MET A 315 13.60 18.28 3.01
CA MET A 315 14.17 16.94 2.86
C MET A 315 13.40 16.10 1.84
N TYR A 316 12.06 16.14 1.85
CA TYR A 316 11.23 15.45 0.86
C TYR A 316 11.21 16.17 -0.50
N GLY A 317 11.51 17.45 -0.54
CA GLY A 317 11.47 18.29 -1.75
C GLY A 317 10.05 18.72 -2.14
N ASP A 318 9.98 19.72 -3.04
CA ASP A 318 8.70 20.30 -3.47
C ASP A 318 8.21 19.71 -4.81
N THR A 319 8.33 18.39 -4.97
CA THR A 319 7.71 17.66 -6.07
C THR A 319 6.37 17.07 -5.65
N GLU A 320 5.53 16.68 -6.60
CA GLU A 320 4.30 15.96 -6.28
C GLU A 320 4.62 14.67 -5.50
N GLN A 321 5.62 13.92 -5.96
CA GLN A 321 6.08 12.71 -5.30
C GLN A 321 6.59 12.99 -3.87
N GLY A 322 7.30 14.13 -3.66
CA GLY A 322 7.75 14.56 -2.33
C GLY A 322 6.58 14.80 -1.38
N ARG A 323 5.55 15.51 -1.85
CA ARG A 323 4.33 15.74 -1.08
C ARG A 323 3.57 14.45 -0.79
N GLN A 324 3.46 13.53 -1.78
CA GLN A 324 2.81 12.23 -1.59
C GLN A 324 3.53 11.37 -0.55
N LEU A 325 4.85 11.27 -0.60
CA LEU A 325 5.61 10.43 0.34
C LEU A 325 5.64 11.04 1.75
N LEU A 326 5.73 12.36 1.87
CA LEU A 326 5.58 13.03 3.18
C LEU A 326 4.18 12.79 3.77
N LEU A 327 3.15 12.86 2.93
CA LEU A 327 1.78 12.55 3.34
C LEU A 327 1.63 11.08 3.75
N ALA A 328 2.21 10.15 3.00
CA ALA A 328 2.20 8.72 3.34
C ALA A 328 2.84 8.46 4.70
N ARG A 329 4.00 9.09 5.00
CA ARG A 329 4.64 9.00 6.31
C ARG A 329 3.72 9.51 7.42
N ARG A 330 3.08 10.68 7.24
CA ARG A 330 2.14 11.24 8.22
C ARG A 330 0.94 10.35 8.47
N LEU A 331 0.43 9.71 7.44
CA LEU A 331 -0.71 8.79 7.54
C LEU A 331 -0.34 7.53 8.33
N VAL A 332 0.79 6.89 8.03
CA VAL A 332 1.22 5.70 8.79
C VAL A 332 1.61 6.04 10.23
N GLU A 333 2.17 7.23 10.49
CA GLU A 333 2.43 7.73 11.84
C GLU A 333 1.15 7.85 12.67
N ARG A 334 0.01 8.12 12.01
CA ARG A 334 -1.33 8.23 12.63
C ARG A 334 -2.13 6.92 12.62
N GLY A 335 -1.49 5.80 12.32
CA GLY A 335 -2.10 4.48 12.41
C GLY A 335 -2.85 4.02 11.15
N VAL A 336 -2.69 4.70 10.01
CA VAL A 336 -3.18 4.15 8.72
C VAL A 336 -2.39 2.90 8.40
N ARG A 337 -3.10 1.79 8.16
CA ARG A 337 -2.51 0.46 7.99
C ARG A 337 -1.77 0.30 6.67
N PHE A 338 -2.35 0.82 5.61
CA PHE A 338 -1.81 0.69 4.26
C PHE A 338 -1.93 2.01 3.49
N VAL A 339 -0.82 2.51 2.96
CA VAL A 339 -0.81 3.67 2.06
C VAL A 339 -0.20 3.25 0.74
N GLN A 340 -0.95 3.39 -0.34
CA GLN A 340 -0.47 3.18 -1.69
C GLN A 340 -0.23 4.52 -2.37
N VAL A 341 0.95 4.70 -2.97
CA VAL A 341 1.38 5.96 -3.60
C VAL A 341 1.65 5.71 -5.08
N TRP A 342 0.86 6.31 -5.95
CA TRP A 342 0.97 6.13 -7.40
C TRP A 342 1.87 7.19 -8.00
N HIS A 343 2.92 6.74 -8.67
CA HIS A 343 3.86 7.55 -9.42
C HIS A 343 3.75 7.19 -10.90
N ASN A 344 3.04 8.01 -11.68
CA ASN A 344 2.71 7.73 -13.07
C ASN A 344 3.86 8.12 -14.02
N GLY A 345 3.79 7.61 -15.27
CA GLY A 345 4.64 8.08 -16.36
C GLY A 345 5.75 7.12 -16.80
N TRP A 346 5.88 5.94 -16.15
CA TRP A 346 6.97 4.99 -16.45
C TRP A 346 6.78 4.17 -17.74
N ASP A 347 5.73 4.45 -18.51
CA ASP A 347 5.47 3.76 -19.79
C ASP A 347 6.28 4.36 -20.94
N THR A 348 7.57 4.08 -20.98
CA THR A 348 8.59 4.74 -21.79
C THR A 348 8.88 4.02 -23.12
N HIS A 349 7.90 3.98 -24.03
CA HIS A 349 8.03 3.41 -25.37
C HIS A 349 8.87 4.26 -26.33
N ASP A 350 9.15 5.49 -25.98
CA ASP A 350 10.10 6.39 -26.65
C ASP A 350 10.86 7.20 -25.59
N LYS A 351 11.97 7.83 -25.97
CA LYS A 351 12.76 8.70 -25.06
C LYS A 351 13.02 8.08 -23.67
N ASN A 352 13.28 6.78 -23.63
CA ASN A 352 13.45 6.05 -22.38
C ASN A 352 14.45 6.75 -21.44
N ASP A 353 15.60 7.16 -21.96
CA ASP A 353 16.67 7.75 -21.16
C ASP A 353 16.29 9.13 -20.61
N GLU A 354 15.62 9.97 -21.42
CA GLU A 354 15.14 11.28 -20.98
C GLU A 354 14.04 11.12 -19.91
N GLN A 355 13.03 10.30 -20.20
CA GLN A 355 11.90 10.10 -19.31
C GLN A 355 12.30 9.41 -18.00
N HIS A 356 13.16 8.38 -18.04
CA HIS A 356 13.67 7.75 -16.82
C HIS A 356 14.48 8.72 -15.97
N ARG A 357 15.28 9.59 -16.60
CA ARG A 357 16.02 10.63 -15.86
C ARG A 357 15.09 11.57 -15.12
N ASP A 358 14.05 12.08 -15.78
CA ASP A 358 13.09 13.00 -15.16
C ASP A 358 12.28 12.33 -14.04
N LEU A 359 11.79 11.11 -14.26
CA LEU A 359 11.02 10.34 -13.28
C LEU A 359 11.88 9.95 -12.07
N CYS A 360 13.12 9.50 -12.29
CA CYS A 360 14.02 9.18 -11.19
C CYS A 360 14.43 10.43 -10.42
N LEU A 361 14.67 11.56 -11.10
CA LEU A 361 14.97 12.83 -10.42
C LEU A 361 13.82 13.28 -9.52
N ALA A 362 12.58 13.09 -9.97
CA ALA A 362 11.39 13.40 -9.16
C ALA A 362 11.24 12.47 -7.96
N ALA A 363 11.70 11.20 -8.07
CA ALA A 363 11.50 10.16 -7.06
C ALA A 363 12.68 9.99 -6.09
N ASP A 364 13.93 10.19 -6.53
CA ASP A 364 15.15 9.85 -5.77
C ASP A 364 15.20 10.53 -4.40
N GLN A 365 15.05 11.85 -4.38
CA GLN A 365 15.08 12.60 -3.11
C GLN A 365 13.95 12.20 -2.17
N PRO A 366 12.68 12.14 -2.59
CA PRO A 366 11.59 11.75 -1.70
C PRO A 366 11.70 10.31 -1.18
N LEU A 367 12.19 9.37 -1.99
CA LEU A 367 12.40 7.97 -1.57
C LEU A 367 13.47 7.89 -0.48
N ALA A 368 14.62 8.54 -0.68
CA ALA A 368 15.66 8.60 0.32
C ALA A 368 15.20 9.32 1.60
N ALA A 369 14.44 10.41 1.46
CA ALA A 369 13.86 11.15 2.58
C ALA A 369 12.90 10.29 3.40
N LEU A 370 12.02 9.53 2.75
CA LEU A 370 11.07 8.63 3.42
C LEU A 370 11.81 7.60 4.27
N LEU A 371 12.81 6.91 3.71
CA LEU A 371 13.59 5.92 4.44
C LEU A 371 14.30 6.54 5.64
N ARG A 372 14.94 7.68 5.42
CA ARG A 372 15.66 8.42 6.47
C ARG A 372 14.72 8.89 7.59
N ASP A 373 13.60 9.54 7.25
CA ASP A 373 12.63 10.06 8.22
C ASP A 373 12.02 8.94 9.07
N LEU A 374 11.64 7.82 8.45
CA LEU A 374 11.13 6.65 9.17
C LEU A 374 12.20 6.02 10.07
N LYS A 375 13.46 6.01 9.65
CA LYS A 375 14.58 5.50 10.44
C LYS A 375 14.87 6.39 11.65
N GLU A 376 14.92 7.71 11.45
CA GLU A 376 15.14 8.71 12.51
C GLU A 376 13.99 8.70 13.55
N ARG A 377 12.77 8.35 13.14
CA ARG A 377 11.58 8.20 14.01
C ARG A 377 11.42 6.82 14.65
N ASP A 378 12.37 5.91 14.43
CA ASP A 378 12.28 4.50 14.87
C ASP A 378 11.04 3.76 14.34
N MET A 379 10.51 4.21 13.19
CA MET A 379 9.32 3.64 12.55
C MET A 379 9.66 2.65 11.43
N LEU A 380 10.86 2.72 10.83
CA LEU A 380 11.24 1.85 9.72
C LEU A 380 11.22 0.37 10.12
N LYS A 381 11.49 0.05 11.37
CA LYS A 381 11.52 -1.33 11.89
C LYS A 381 10.16 -2.05 11.78
N ASP A 382 9.04 -1.31 11.85
CA ASP A 382 7.67 -1.86 11.81
C ASP A 382 6.80 -1.26 10.69
N THR A 383 7.42 -0.48 9.79
CA THR A 383 6.79 0.03 8.56
C THR A 383 7.51 -0.56 7.35
N LEU A 384 6.79 -1.35 6.56
CA LEU A 384 7.33 -1.91 5.33
C LEU A 384 7.15 -0.92 4.18
N ILE A 385 8.26 -0.56 3.54
CA ILE A 385 8.28 0.19 2.30
C ILE A 385 8.41 -0.81 1.16
N LEU A 386 7.55 -0.71 0.16
CA LEU A 386 7.60 -1.48 -1.08
C LEU A 386 7.62 -0.52 -2.26
N TRP A 387 8.59 -0.64 -3.14
CA TRP A 387 8.62 -0.02 -4.47
C TRP A 387 8.45 -1.13 -5.51
N ALA A 388 7.29 -1.20 -6.13
CA ALA A 388 6.94 -2.26 -7.07
C ALA A 388 5.91 -1.77 -8.08
N GLY A 389 6.25 -1.87 -9.36
CA GLY A 389 5.33 -1.66 -10.49
C GLY A 389 4.79 -2.98 -11.02
N GLU A 390 4.03 -2.90 -12.11
CA GLU A 390 3.33 -4.04 -12.71
C GLU A 390 4.23 -5.02 -13.48
N PHE A 391 5.33 -4.53 -14.07
CA PHE A 391 6.34 -5.30 -14.83
C PHE A 391 7.59 -4.42 -15.08
N GLY A 392 8.54 -4.91 -15.87
CA GLY A 392 9.75 -4.20 -16.28
C GLY A 392 9.74 -3.82 -17.75
N ARG A 393 10.94 -3.56 -18.28
CA ARG A 393 11.14 -3.21 -19.68
C ARG A 393 12.07 -4.21 -20.39
N THR A 394 11.81 -4.43 -21.70
CA THR A 394 12.67 -5.29 -22.52
C THR A 394 14.08 -4.74 -22.63
N PRO A 395 15.09 -5.62 -22.76
CA PRO A 395 16.46 -5.21 -23.05
C PRO A 395 16.65 -4.76 -24.50
N THR A 396 15.58 -4.73 -25.28
CA THR A 396 15.58 -4.36 -26.70
C THR A 396 14.96 -3.00 -26.92
N SER A 397 15.34 -2.35 -28.03
CA SER A 397 14.62 -1.18 -28.51
C SER A 397 13.20 -1.55 -28.91
N ASP A 398 12.23 -0.70 -28.56
CA ASP A 398 10.86 -0.83 -29.05
C ASP A 398 10.82 -0.54 -30.57
N ASN A 399 10.54 -1.60 -31.33
CA ASN A 399 10.52 -1.53 -32.81
C ASN A 399 9.17 -1.07 -33.39
N ASN A 400 8.19 -0.78 -32.54
CA ASN A 400 6.87 -0.35 -32.99
C ASN A 400 6.94 1.07 -33.60
N ASP A 401 7.46 1.17 -34.84
CA ASP A 401 7.53 2.41 -35.63
C ASP A 401 8.84 3.22 -35.52
N VAL A 402 9.97 2.53 -35.66
CA VAL A 402 11.32 3.16 -35.71
C VAL A 402 11.41 4.35 -36.68
N ALA A 403 10.60 4.35 -37.74
CA ALA A 403 10.59 5.44 -38.73
C ALA A 403 9.95 6.74 -38.19
N LYS A 404 9.14 6.68 -37.15
CA LYS A 404 8.44 7.85 -36.58
C LYS A 404 8.99 8.31 -35.24
N LYS A 405 9.77 7.47 -34.54
CA LYS A 405 10.32 7.79 -33.20
C LYS A 405 11.63 8.57 -33.34
N LYS A 406 11.70 9.73 -32.70
CA LYS A 406 12.89 10.57 -32.62
C LYS A 406 13.94 10.03 -31.64
N SER A 407 13.61 9.04 -30.84
CA SER A 407 14.48 8.44 -29.83
C SER A 407 14.01 7.02 -29.45
N ILE A 408 14.90 6.27 -28.83
CA ILE A 408 14.71 4.85 -28.51
C ILE A 408 13.97 4.70 -27.18
N GLY A 409 12.93 3.85 -27.16
CA GLY A 409 12.25 3.38 -25.96
C GLY A 409 12.43 1.88 -25.78
N ARG A 410 11.81 1.33 -24.73
CA ARG A 410 11.76 -0.09 -24.43
C ARG A 410 10.32 -0.55 -24.34
N ASP A 411 10.03 -1.78 -24.77
CA ASP A 411 8.72 -2.42 -24.66
C ASP A 411 8.54 -3.07 -23.28
N HIS A 412 7.36 -3.58 -22.99
CA HIS A 412 6.99 -4.21 -21.72
C HIS A 412 7.68 -5.56 -21.52
N ASN A 413 8.18 -5.82 -20.33
CA ASN A 413 8.78 -7.09 -19.97
C ASN A 413 8.10 -7.72 -18.74
N ALA A 414 7.27 -8.72 -18.96
CA ALA A 414 6.67 -9.51 -17.89
C ALA A 414 7.61 -10.60 -17.34
N GLY A 415 8.66 -10.96 -18.08
CA GLY A 415 9.55 -12.08 -17.77
C GLY A 415 10.59 -11.79 -16.69
N GLY A 416 10.95 -10.52 -16.52
CA GLY A 416 11.96 -10.11 -15.54
C GLY A 416 11.84 -8.64 -15.18
N PHE A 417 11.70 -8.34 -13.87
CA PHE A 417 11.70 -6.96 -13.36
C PHE A 417 12.20 -6.90 -11.93
N THR A 418 12.47 -5.71 -11.47
CA THR A 418 13.01 -5.47 -10.13
C THR A 418 11.98 -4.77 -9.26
N VAL A 419 11.87 -5.24 -8.03
CA VAL A 419 11.20 -4.54 -6.93
C VAL A 419 12.20 -4.37 -5.79
N TRP A 420 11.96 -3.41 -4.88
CA TRP A 420 12.73 -3.36 -3.65
C TRP A 420 11.82 -3.09 -2.46
N MET A 421 12.28 -3.54 -1.30
CA MET A 421 11.64 -3.34 -0.01
C MET A 421 12.62 -2.75 0.99
N ALA A 422 12.10 -2.10 2.04
CA ALA A 422 12.89 -1.65 3.18
C ALA A 422 12.04 -1.67 4.46
N GLY A 423 12.68 -1.97 5.60
CA GLY A 423 11.99 -2.01 6.89
C GLY A 423 10.98 -3.14 7.04
N GLY A 424 10.18 -3.09 8.10
CA GLY A 424 9.07 -4.02 8.34
C GLY A 424 9.45 -5.50 8.33
N GLY A 425 10.72 -5.85 8.61
CA GLY A 425 11.22 -7.22 8.58
C GLY A 425 11.74 -7.70 7.21
N ALA A 426 11.84 -6.82 6.20
CA ALA A 426 12.62 -7.11 5.00
C ALA A 426 14.11 -7.19 5.32
N LYS A 427 14.85 -8.08 4.67
CA LYS A 427 16.27 -8.30 4.94
C LYS A 427 17.11 -7.20 4.32
N ALA A 428 17.55 -6.26 5.14
CA ALA A 428 18.32 -5.09 4.74
C ALA A 428 19.68 -5.48 4.11
N GLY A 429 20.13 -4.71 3.12
CA GLY A 429 21.38 -4.91 2.41
C GLY A 429 21.43 -6.15 1.52
N LEU A 430 20.28 -6.72 1.14
CA LEU A 430 20.22 -7.91 0.30
C LEU A 430 19.88 -7.55 -1.15
N THR A 431 20.64 -8.08 -2.09
CA THR A 431 20.22 -8.23 -3.49
C THR A 431 19.88 -9.70 -3.72
N TYR A 432 18.62 -10.01 -4.03
CA TYR A 432 18.10 -11.36 -4.17
C TYR A 432 17.71 -11.66 -5.62
N GLY A 433 18.09 -12.85 -6.05
CA GLY A 433 17.75 -13.38 -7.35
C GLY A 433 18.46 -12.68 -8.50
N SER A 434 18.31 -13.19 -9.68
CA SER A 434 18.86 -12.60 -10.90
C SER A 434 17.94 -12.82 -12.10
N THR A 435 18.03 -11.92 -13.06
CA THR A 435 17.57 -12.17 -14.44
C THR A 435 18.72 -12.72 -15.28
N ASP A 436 18.40 -13.20 -16.47
CA ASP A 436 19.40 -13.63 -17.44
C ASP A 436 20.41 -12.52 -17.80
N ASP A 437 21.44 -12.84 -18.57
CA ASP A 437 22.52 -11.90 -18.94
C ASP A 437 22.04 -10.63 -19.65
N PHE A 438 20.81 -10.63 -20.14
CA PHE A 438 20.21 -9.51 -20.86
C PHE A 438 19.09 -8.80 -20.06
N GLY A 439 18.66 -9.37 -18.93
CA GLY A 439 17.57 -8.82 -18.13
C GLY A 439 16.16 -9.14 -18.67
N ALA A 440 16.04 -10.18 -19.51
CA ALA A 440 14.78 -10.56 -20.15
C ALA A 440 13.91 -11.47 -19.30
N LEU A 441 14.52 -12.45 -18.61
CA LEU A 441 13.80 -13.43 -17.77
C LEU A 441 14.43 -13.56 -16.39
N ALA A 442 13.59 -13.72 -15.39
CA ALA A 442 14.01 -14.19 -14.08
C ALA A 442 14.56 -15.62 -14.18
N THR A 443 15.77 -15.86 -13.65
CA THR A 443 16.48 -17.14 -13.73
C THR A 443 16.76 -17.73 -12.36
N GLU A 444 17.46 -17.02 -11.50
CA GLU A 444 17.77 -17.48 -10.15
C GLU A 444 16.81 -16.86 -9.14
N GLY A 445 16.23 -17.68 -8.27
CA GLY A 445 15.31 -17.20 -7.25
C GLY A 445 14.09 -16.49 -7.85
N ALA A 446 13.60 -16.99 -9.01
CA ALA A 446 12.42 -16.41 -9.66
C ALA A 446 11.24 -16.30 -8.70
N MET A 447 10.60 -15.16 -8.67
CA MET A 447 9.54 -14.81 -7.73
C MET A 447 8.31 -14.26 -8.47
N ASP A 448 7.20 -14.96 -8.36
CA ASP A 448 5.90 -14.56 -8.91
C ASP A 448 5.23 -13.48 -8.03
N VAL A 449 4.30 -12.73 -8.59
CA VAL A 449 3.55 -11.71 -7.83
C VAL A 449 2.78 -12.31 -6.64
N HIS A 450 2.27 -13.55 -6.75
CA HIS A 450 1.61 -14.20 -5.61
C HIS A 450 2.61 -14.57 -4.49
N ASP A 451 3.87 -14.88 -4.83
CA ASP A 451 4.92 -15.10 -3.82
C ASP A 451 5.27 -13.80 -3.10
N LEU A 452 5.30 -12.67 -3.83
CA LEU A 452 5.41 -11.35 -3.22
C LEU A 452 4.25 -11.09 -2.25
N HIS A 453 3.00 -11.33 -2.68
CA HIS A 453 1.82 -11.17 -1.83
C HIS A 453 1.87 -12.06 -0.58
N ALA A 454 2.21 -13.34 -0.73
CA ALA A 454 2.37 -14.27 0.39
C ALA A 454 3.43 -13.77 1.38
N THR A 455 4.55 -13.26 0.86
CA THR A 455 5.66 -12.73 1.67
C THR A 455 5.28 -11.46 2.40
N LEU A 456 4.57 -10.53 1.75
CA LEU A 456 4.06 -9.30 2.38
C LEU A 456 3.05 -9.62 3.49
N LEU A 457 2.13 -10.56 3.26
CA LEU A 457 1.16 -11.03 4.25
C LEU A 457 1.86 -11.70 5.44
N HIS A 458 2.93 -12.47 5.18
CA HIS A 458 3.73 -13.07 6.23
C HIS A 458 4.40 -12.00 7.12
N LEU A 459 4.97 -10.94 6.53
CA LEU A 459 5.51 -9.81 7.29
C LEU A 459 4.45 -9.11 8.15
N LEU A 460 3.21 -9.05 7.67
CA LEU A 460 2.05 -8.54 8.42
C LEU A 460 1.50 -9.53 9.47
N GLY A 461 2.13 -10.70 9.63
CA GLY A 461 1.77 -11.71 10.61
C GLY A 461 0.66 -12.67 10.18
N PHE A 462 0.42 -12.79 8.88
CA PHE A 462 -0.58 -13.72 8.34
C PHE A 462 0.02 -14.98 7.73
N ASP A 463 -0.59 -16.09 8.04
CA ASP A 463 -0.61 -17.25 7.19
C ASP A 463 -1.63 -16.96 6.07
N HIS A 464 -1.14 -16.71 4.84
CA HIS A 464 -1.98 -16.30 3.71
C HIS A 464 -2.97 -17.38 3.28
N GLU A 465 -2.75 -18.64 3.65
CA GLU A 465 -3.66 -19.74 3.39
C GLU A 465 -4.83 -19.80 4.37
N LYS A 466 -4.65 -19.27 5.59
CA LYS A 466 -5.68 -19.22 6.64
C LYS A 466 -6.47 -17.92 6.65
N LEU A 467 -5.97 -16.88 6.00
CA LEU A 467 -6.71 -15.62 5.84
C LEU A 467 -7.78 -15.81 4.77
N THR A 468 -8.98 -16.20 5.18
CA THR A 468 -10.08 -16.56 4.27
C THR A 468 -11.31 -15.70 4.48
N TYR A 469 -12.11 -15.58 3.43
CA TYR A 469 -13.44 -14.97 3.45
C TYR A 469 -14.43 -15.82 2.65
N ARG A 470 -15.55 -16.19 3.29
CA ARG A 470 -16.61 -16.99 2.65
C ARG A 470 -17.49 -16.09 1.78
N TYR A 471 -17.51 -16.33 0.47
CA TYR A 471 -18.34 -15.60 -0.47
C TYR A 471 -18.91 -16.54 -1.54
N ALA A 472 -20.20 -16.42 -1.85
CA ALA A 472 -20.87 -17.23 -2.86
C ALA A 472 -20.59 -18.74 -2.78
N GLY A 473 -20.52 -19.28 -1.56
CA GLY A 473 -20.32 -20.71 -1.32
C GLY A 473 -18.87 -21.20 -1.36
N ARG A 474 -17.88 -20.33 -1.65
CA ARG A 474 -16.45 -20.62 -1.69
C ARG A 474 -15.70 -19.82 -0.62
N ASP A 475 -14.66 -20.43 -0.02
CA ASP A 475 -13.69 -19.71 0.80
C ASP A 475 -12.59 -19.16 -0.12
N TYR A 476 -12.50 -17.82 -0.17
CA TYR A 476 -11.48 -17.11 -0.91
C TYR A 476 -10.32 -16.76 0.03
N ARG A 477 -9.10 -16.75 -0.51
CA ARG A 477 -7.89 -16.27 0.16
C ARG A 477 -7.12 -15.30 -0.75
N PRO A 478 -6.26 -14.40 -0.22
CA PRO A 478 -5.62 -13.32 -1.00
C PRO A 478 -4.74 -13.82 -2.15
N THR A 479 -4.14 -14.99 -2.04
CA THR A 479 -3.25 -15.57 -3.06
C THR A 479 -3.91 -16.68 -3.89
N ASP A 480 -5.20 -16.91 -3.74
CA ASP A 480 -5.95 -18.03 -4.31
C ASP A 480 -5.26 -19.38 -4.01
N VAL A 481 -4.90 -20.15 -5.03
CA VAL A 481 -4.19 -21.45 -4.88
C VAL A 481 -2.68 -21.32 -5.00
N TYR A 482 -2.16 -20.09 -5.15
CA TYR A 482 -0.76 -19.78 -5.41
C TYR A 482 -0.06 -19.17 -4.19
N GLY A 483 1.19 -18.78 -4.39
CA GLY A 483 1.99 -18.00 -3.46
C GLY A 483 2.78 -18.84 -2.47
N HIS A 484 4.07 -18.59 -2.43
CA HIS A 484 5.00 -19.17 -1.45
C HIS A 484 5.73 -18.03 -0.75
N VAL A 485 5.80 -18.11 0.58
CA VAL A 485 6.57 -17.13 1.36
C VAL A 485 8.06 -17.29 1.05
N ASN A 486 8.68 -16.24 0.56
CA ASN A 486 10.12 -16.23 0.31
C ASN A 486 10.89 -15.84 1.57
N HIS A 487 11.27 -16.82 2.38
CA HIS A 487 12.01 -16.60 3.63
C HIS A 487 13.43 -16.08 3.41
N SER A 488 14.01 -16.18 2.21
CA SER A 488 15.37 -15.71 1.94
C SER A 488 15.51 -14.19 1.98
N ILE A 489 14.40 -13.45 1.76
CA ILE A 489 14.35 -11.99 1.78
C ILE A 489 13.80 -11.42 3.10
N LEU A 490 13.60 -12.26 4.11
CA LEU A 490 13.13 -11.90 5.44
C LEU A 490 14.28 -11.83 6.46
N ALA A 491 14.14 -10.90 7.46
CA ALA A 491 15.09 -10.70 8.55
C ALA A 491 14.76 -11.55 9.79
#